data_5bc66e850b3085db2adc75a71ba7e362
#
_entry.id   5bc66e850b3085db2adc75a71ba7e362
#
_cell.length_a   1.000
_cell.length_b   1.000
_cell.length_c   1.000
_cell.angle_alpha   90.00
_cell.angle_beta   90.00
_cell.angle_gamma   90.00
#
_symmetry.space_group_name_H-M   'P 1'
#
loop_
_entity.id
_entity.type
_entity.pdbx_description
1 polymer ?
#
loop_
_entity_poly.entity_id
_entity_poly.type
_entity_poly.pdbx_seq_one_letter_code
_entity_poly.pdbx_strand_id
1 'polypeptide(L)'
;MWSMPERPGADGKQAGLSYVDRDGVTRSTHHLTDYQGCAHPDPDHSFEGGRVQYNGGRCDGWLRSGENDEFAIGYYGQQDLGFYGHAAPYWTTFDRYFSATLAETYPNRFYQHSAQTDRIHNSTDIATMPTIWDRLAGKGVSHAYYYVDVPFLALYGTKYLDISRTWAQFKVDAAAGTLPAVSFLDPKFLDEGSGSSADDHPHADIRAGQSFLNDVYEAVTGGPGWERTALVVNYDEWGGFFDHVPPTTAPDATPGAGTGMRGFRTPALMVSPRARRGHVAHSVYDHTSVLKMIEWRWGLDPLTPRDAAARNIAEVLDFGSAPNLAAPRWDVPPAVSVPCGPEGTADYTDWRDLKALATTHGWRVGGVV
;
A
#
# COMPACT_ATOMS: atom_id res chain seq x y z
N MET A 1 -12.55 -0.56 -3.07
CA MET A 1 -11.64 0.08 -4.06
C MET A 1 -11.91 1.56 -4.13
N TRP A 2 -10.86 2.33 -4.20
CA TRP A 2 -10.96 3.76 -4.41
C TRP A 2 -11.45 4.05 -5.83
N SER A 3 -12.60 4.70 -5.91
CA SER A 3 -13.20 5.10 -7.18
C SER A 3 -12.65 6.46 -7.59
N MET A 4 -12.22 6.59 -8.83
CA MET A 4 -11.78 7.87 -9.40
C MET A 4 -12.70 8.38 -10.53
N PRO A 5 -14.05 8.29 -10.42
CA PRO A 5 -14.92 8.76 -11.49
C PRO A 5 -14.81 10.28 -11.68
N GLU A 6 -14.43 11.00 -10.63
CA GLU A 6 -14.25 12.45 -10.66
C GLU A 6 -12.86 12.89 -11.15
N ARG A 7 -11.93 11.94 -11.35
CA ARG A 7 -10.58 12.24 -11.83
C ARG A 7 -10.52 12.16 -13.35
N PRO A 8 -10.63 13.27 -14.07
CA PRO A 8 -10.57 13.26 -15.52
C PRO A 8 -9.30 12.60 -16.05
N GLY A 9 -9.44 11.70 -17.00
CA GLY A 9 -8.36 10.98 -17.64
C GLY A 9 -7.84 9.73 -16.91
N ALA A 10 -8.30 9.46 -15.68
CA ALA A 10 -7.97 8.20 -15.01
C ALA A 10 -8.89 7.07 -15.48
N ASP A 11 -8.32 5.85 -15.58
CA ASP A 11 -9.10 4.62 -15.77
C ASP A 11 -9.70 4.18 -14.43
N GLY A 12 -10.67 4.97 -13.95
CA GLY A 12 -11.35 4.78 -12.68
C GLY A 12 -12.54 3.82 -12.79
N LYS A 13 -13.36 3.81 -11.74
CA LYS A 13 -14.57 2.99 -11.69
C LYS A 13 -15.49 3.27 -12.88
N GLN A 14 -15.86 2.21 -13.58
CA GLN A 14 -16.82 2.29 -14.67
C GLN A 14 -18.26 2.41 -14.15
N ALA A 15 -19.10 3.13 -14.90
CA ALA A 15 -20.52 3.23 -14.58
C ALA A 15 -21.23 1.89 -14.84
N GLY A 16 -22.22 1.57 -14.00
CA GLY A 16 -23.11 0.42 -14.22
C GLY A 16 -22.46 -0.95 -14.03
N LEU A 17 -21.30 -1.04 -13.38
CA LEU A 17 -20.72 -2.34 -13.05
C LEU A 17 -21.62 -3.13 -12.11
N SER A 18 -21.79 -4.42 -12.42
CA SER A 18 -22.54 -5.36 -11.60
C SER A 18 -21.91 -6.75 -11.67
N TYR A 19 -22.15 -7.53 -10.63
CA TYR A 19 -21.55 -8.86 -10.47
C TYR A 19 -22.61 -9.85 -9.99
N VAL A 20 -22.44 -11.12 -10.37
CA VAL A 20 -23.35 -12.19 -10.00
C VAL A 20 -22.83 -12.84 -8.72
N ASP A 21 -23.69 -12.94 -7.70
CA ASP A 21 -23.39 -13.61 -6.44
C ASP A 21 -23.50 -15.14 -6.54
N ARG A 22 -23.31 -15.84 -5.40
CA ARG A 22 -23.37 -17.32 -5.34
C ARG A 22 -24.75 -17.87 -5.66
N ASP A 23 -25.80 -17.10 -5.40
CA ASP A 23 -27.20 -17.48 -5.64
C ASP A 23 -27.66 -17.17 -7.06
N GLY A 24 -26.76 -16.63 -7.91
CA GLY A 24 -27.08 -16.23 -9.27
C GLY A 24 -27.78 -14.86 -9.36
N VAL A 25 -27.81 -14.08 -8.29
CA VAL A 25 -28.42 -12.75 -8.26
C VAL A 25 -27.38 -11.72 -8.71
N THR A 26 -27.80 -10.82 -9.58
CA THR A 26 -26.95 -9.68 -10.02
C THR A 26 -27.01 -8.56 -9.01
N ARG A 27 -25.84 -8.14 -8.51
CA ARG A 27 -25.65 -7.02 -7.58
C ARG A 27 -24.86 -5.91 -8.26
N SER A 28 -25.33 -4.67 -8.13
CA SER A 28 -24.62 -3.51 -8.66
C SER A 28 -23.61 -2.98 -7.66
N THR A 29 -22.48 -2.45 -8.16
CA THR A 29 -21.55 -1.70 -7.33
C THR A 29 -22.26 -0.49 -6.71
N HIS A 30 -21.96 -0.18 -5.46
CA HIS A 30 -22.65 0.85 -4.69
C HIS A 30 -21.68 1.69 -3.85
N HIS A 31 -22.10 2.90 -3.53
CA HIS A 31 -21.36 3.80 -2.65
C HIS A 31 -21.46 3.32 -1.19
N LEU A 32 -20.32 3.19 -0.53
CA LEU A 32 -20.26 2.88 0.89
C LEU A 32 -20.54 4.14 1.71
N THR A 33 -21.47 4.06 2.62
CA THR A 33 -21.86 5.18 3.50
C THR A 33 -21.27 5.03 4.91
N ASP A 34 -20.75 3.85 5.23
CA ASP A 34 -19.99 3.58 6.44
C ASP A 34 -18.49 3.62 6.11
N TYR A 35 -17.69 4.12 7.02
CA TYR A 35 -16.23 4.20 6.88
C TYR A 35 -15.50 2.98 7.41
N GLN A 36 -16.22 2.02 7.97
CA GLN A 36 -15.71 0.76 8.51
C GLN A 36 -16.51 -0.42 7.95
N GLY A 37 -15.86 -1.57 7.80
CA GLY A 37 -16.51 -2.79 7.34
C GLY A 37 -17.06 -3.67 8.47
N CYS A 38 -17.35 -3.13 9.65
CA CYS A 38 -17.66 -3.91 10.87
C CYS A 38 -18.80 -4.93 10.76
N ALA A 39 -19.77 -4.72 9.86
CA ALA A 39 -20.92 -5.61 9.71
C ALA A 39 -20.73 -6.64 8.58
N HIS A 40 -19.59 -6.67 7.97
CA HIS A 40 -19.31 -7.46 6.78
C HIS A 40 -18.17 -8.47 7.04
N PRO A 41 -18.13 -9.59 6.33
CA PRO A 41 -16.92 -10.39 6.28
C PRO A 41 -15.79 -9.60 5.63
N ASP A 42 -14.55 -9.93 6.02
CA ASP A 42 -13.37 -9.41 5.34
C ASP A 42 -13.37 -9.86 3.88
N PRO A 43 -13.31 -8.94 2.90
CA PRO A 43 -13.27 -9.34 1.50
C PRO A 43 -12.03 -10.18 1.22
N ASP A 44 -12.25 -11.34 0.61
CA ASP A 44 -11.21 -12.32 0.32
C ASP A 44 -10.11 -11.73 -0.56
N HIS A 45 -8.91 -11.60 -0.04
CA HIS A 45 -7.70 -11.14 -0.73
C HIS A 45 -6.59 -12.18 -0.70
N SER A 46 -6.97 -13.43 -0.44
CA SER A 46 -6.07 -14.58 -0.44
C SER A 46 -5.54 -14.91 -1.84
N PHE A 47 -4.49 -15.75 -1.90
CA PHE A 47 -3.93 -16.26 -3.14
C PHE A 47 -4.97 -17.01 -3.98
N GLU A 48 -5.82 -17.82 -3.35
CA GLU A 48 -6.89 -18.57 -4.00
C GLU A 48 -8.06 -17.66 -4.37
N GLY A 49 -8.48 -16.80 -3.46
CA GLY A 49 -9.59 -15.87 -3.64
C GLY A 49 -9.35 -14.89 -4.78
N GLY A 50 -8.14 -14.34 -4.86
CA GLY A 50 -7.76 -13.47 -5.96
C GLY A 50 -7.92 -14.15 -7.34
N ARG A 51 -7.68 -15.47 -7.43
CA ARG A 51 -7.87 -16.21 -8.69
C ARG A 51 -9.32 -16.45 -9.03
N VAL A 52 -10.19 -16.62 -8.03
CA VAL A 52 -11.65 -16.65 -8.23
C VAL A 52 -12.13 -15.28 -8.74
N GLN A 53 -11.67 -14.19 -8.13
CA GLN A 53 -11.99 -12.82 -8.52
C GLN A 53 -11.51 -12.52 -9.94
N TYR A 54 -10.27 -12.89 -10.26
CA TYR A 54 -9.67 -12.71 -11.59
C TYR A 54 -10.41 -13.50 -12.68
N ASN A 55 -10.84 -14.71 -12.40
CA ASN A 55 -11.63 -15.59 -13.27
C ASN A 55 -11.15 -15.60 -14.73
N GLY A 56 -9.86 -15.87 -14.95
CA GLY A 56 -9.27 -15.92 -16.29
C GLY A 56 -9.28 -14.58 -17.04
N GLY A 57 -9.24 -13.46 -16.35
CA GLY A 57 -9.21 -12.10 -16.89
C GLY A 57 -10.58 -11.43 -17.02
N ARG A 58 -11.67 -12.11 -16.63
CA ARG A 58 -13.00 -11.53 -16.65
C ARG A 58 -13.26 -10.55 -15.50
N CYS A 59 -12.52 -10.70 -14.39
CA CYS A 59 -12.64 -9.85 -13.18
C CYS A 59 -14.09 -9.79 -12.66
N ASP A 60 -14.77 -10.93 -12.61
CA ASP A 60 -16.19 -11.05 -12.28
C ASP A 60 -16.50 -11.98 -11.09
N GLY A 61 -15.47 -12.50 -10.42
CA GLY A 61 -15.62 -13.44 -9.31
C GLY A 61 -15.81 -12.84 -7.92
N TRP A 62 -15.97 -11.53 -7.80
CA TRP A 62 -15.91 -10.76 -6.55
C TRP A 62 -16.87 -11.26 -5.48
N LEU A 63 -18.11 -11.57 -5.83
CA LEU A 63 -19.15 -12.07 -4.91
C LEU A 63 -19.17 -13.62 -4.80
N ARG A 64 -18.20 -14.30 -5.41
CA ARG A 64 -18.08 -15.76 -5.35
C ARG A 64 -16.81 -16.23 -4.64
N SER A 65 -15.96 -15.29 -4.23
CA SER A 65 -14.71 -15.57 -3.52
C SER A 65 -14.95 -15.61 -2.02
N GLY A 66 -14.34 -16.55 -1.31
CA GLY A 66 -14.39 -16.67 0.15
C GLY A 66 -15.79 -16.49 0.73
N GLU A 67 -15.94 -15.66 1.73
CA GLU A 67 -17.23 -15.28 2.35
C GLU A 67 -17.77 -13.93 1.83
N ASN A 68 -17.22 -13.39 0.75
CA ASN A 68 -17.56 -12.08 0.23
C ASN A 68 -19.06 -11.84 0.10
N ASP A 69 -19.49 -10.71 0.59
CA ASP A 69 -20.80 -10.15 0.40
C ASP A 69 -20.73 -8.86 -0.46
N GLU A 70 -21.77 -8.04 -0.44
CA GLU A 70 -21.84 -6.82 -1.24
C GLU A 70 -20.80 -5.76 -0.84
N PHE A 71 -20.18 -5.84 0.34
CA PHE A 71 -19.10 -4.95 0.75
C PHE A 71 -17.92 -5.02 -0.22
N ALA A 72 -17.57 -6.20 -0.73
CA ALA A 72 -16.48 -6.40 -1.69
C ALA A 72 -16.68 -5.65 -3.02
N ILE A 73 -17.91 -5.24 -3.34
CA ILE A 73 -18.25 -4.44 -4.53
C ILE A 73 -18.69 -3.01 -4.19
N GLY A 74 -18.46 -2.60 -2.96
CA GLY A 74 -18.63 -1.23 -2.49
C GLY A 74 -17.46 -0.32 -2.92
N TYR A 75 -17.68 0.98 -2.91
CA TYR A 75 -16.63 1.97 -3.21
C TYR A 75 -16.86 3.26 -2.41
N TYR A 76 -15.76 3.99 -2.19
CA TYR A 76 -15.78 5.36 -1.68
C TYR A 76 -15.59 6.35 -2.83
N GLY A 77 -16.21 7.52 -2.72
CA GLY A 77 -16.03 8.64 -3.64
C GLY A 77 -14.96 9.62 -3.14
N GLN A 78 -14.71 10.65 -3.93
CA GLN A 78 -13.71 11.68 -3.60
C GLN A 78 -14.00 12.36 -2.27
N GLN A 79 -15.27 12.62 -1.97
CA GLN A 79 -15.72 13.33 -0.76
C GLN A 79 -15.51 12.54 0.53
N ASP A 80 -15.37 11.21 0.43
CA ASP A 80 -15.22 10.32 1.59
C ASP A 80 -13.76 10.23 2.07
N LEU A 81 -12.83 10.60 1.18
CA LEU A 81 -11.39 10.39 1.36
C LEU A 81 -10.69 11.73 1.67
N GLY A 82 -10.56 12.05 2.94
CA GLY A 82 -10.07 13.35 3.38
C GLY A 82 -8.69 13.73 2.81
N PHE A 83 -7.75 12.81 2.74
CA PHE A 83 -6.44 13.04 2.12
C PHE A 83 -6.47 12.79 0.61
N TYR A 84 -6.86 11.58 0.18
CA TYR A 84 -6.82 11.21 -1.23
C TYR A 84 -7.75 12.04 -2.11
N GLY A 85 -8.90 12.45 -1.58
CA GLY A 85 -9.86 13.30 -2.29
C GLY A 85 -9.26 14.64 -2.74
N HIS A 86 -8.27 15.14 -2.00
CA HIS A 86 -7.53 16.35 -2.33
C HIS A 86 -6.20 16.06 -3.03
N ALA A 87 -5.46 15.07 -2.55
CA ALA A 87 -4.11 14.79 -3.01
C ALA A 87 -4.08 14.23 -4.44
N ALA A 88 -4.99 13.33 -4.78
CA ALA A 88 -5.02 12.71 -6.09
C ALA A 88 -5.30 13.69 -7.24
N PRO A 89 -6.25 14.64 -7.14
CA PRO A 89 -6.41 15.67 -8.16
C PRO A 89 -5.23 16.62 -8.31
N TYR A 90 -4.45 16.82 -7.24
CA TYR A 90 -3.36 17.79 -7.24
C TYR A 90 -2.00 17.20 -7.66
N TRP A 91 -1.69 15.98 -7.21
CA TRP A 91 -0.40 15.33 -7.46
C TRP A 91 -0.45 14.40 -8.69
N THR A 92 0.62 13.64 -8.92
CA THR A 92 0.61 12.58 -9.93
C THR A 92 -0.05 11.33 -9.36
N THR A 93 -1.10 10.85 -10.03
CA THR A 93 -1.82 9.62 -9.73
C THR A 93 -1.41 8.53 -10.71
N PHE A 94 -1.30 7.29 -10.25
CA PHE A 94 -1.06 6.13 -11.10
C PHE A 94 -2.35 5.30 -11.22
N ASP A 95 -2.93 5.23 -12.39
CA ASP A 95 -4.17 4.46 -12.62
C ASP A 95 -3.92 3.02 -13.06
N ARG A 96 -2.64 2.64 -13.18
CA ARG A 96 -2.19 1.28 -13.47
C ARG A 96 -1.05 0.83 -12.56
N TYR A 97 -1.17 1.19 -11.29
CA TYR A 97 -0.32 0.66 -10.25
C TYR A 97 -0.98 -0.59 -9.66
N PHE A 98 -0.31 -1.72 -9.74
CA PHE A 98 -0.79 -3.02 -9.33
C PHE A 98 -0.05 -3.49 -8.08
N SER A 99 -0.69 -4.27 -7.22
CA SER A 99 0.06 -5.05 -6.25
C SER A 99 1.00 -6.02 -6.96
N ALA A 100 2.10 -6.39 -6.32
CA ALA A 100 3.15 -7.13 -6.98
C ALA A 100 2.75 -8.58 -7.31
N THR A 101 1.92 -9.19 -6.47
CA THR A 101 1.42 -10.54 -6.69
C THR A 101 -0.06 -10.63 -6.30
N LEU A 102 -0.77 -11.56 -6.92
CA LEU A 102 -2.17 -11.85 -6.60
C LEU A 102 -2.24 -12.74 -5.36
N ALA A 103 -1.96 -12.15 -4.21
CA ALA A 103 -1.88 -12.81 -2.91
C ALA A 103 -2.04 -11.76 -1.78
N GLU A 104 -2.01 -12.23 -0.57
CA GLU A 104 -2.19 -11.50 0.68
C GLU A 104 -1.10 -10.44 0.96
N THR A 105 -1.23 -9.78 2.09
CA THR A 105 -0.38 -8.71 2.62
C THR A 105 1.11 -9.07 2.62
N TYR A 106 1.52 -10.15 3.33
CA TYR A 106 2.95 -10.43 3.51
C TYR A 106 3.65 -10.77 2.20
N PRO A 107 3.12 -11.62 1.30
CA PRO A 107 3.71 -11.81 -0.02
C PRO A 107 3.96 -10.51 -0.78
N ASN A 108 3.00 -9.59 -0.80
CA ASN A 108 3.13 -8.31 -1.48
C ASN A 108 4.14 -7.38 -0.80
N ARG A 109 4.18 -7.35 0.52
CA ARG A 109 5.14 -6.54 1.29
C ARG A 109 6.57 -7.06 1.13
N PHE A 110 6.77 -8.37 0.96
CA PHE A 110 8.09 -8.90 0.58
C PHE A 110 8.56 -8.35 -0.77
N TYR A 111 7.67 -8.20 -1.75
CA TYR A 111 8.04 -7.56 -3.02
C TYR A 111 8.45 -6.10 -2.85
N GLN A 112 7.89 -5.37 -1.91
CA GLN A 112 8.28 -3.98 -1.62
C GLN A 112 9.73 -3.87 -1.11
N HIS A 113 10.26 -4.92 -0.51
CA HIS A 113 11.61 -4.92 0.08
C HIS A 113 12.62 -5.80 -0.66
N SER A 114 12.17 -6.92 -1.24
CA SER A 114 13.03 -7.98 -1.82
C SER A 114 12.81 -8.22 -3.30
N ALA A 115 11.85 -7.56 -3.96
CA ALA A 115 11.45 -7.80 -5.35
C ALA A 115 11.05 -9.27 -5.64
N GLN A 116 10.73 -10.02 -4.62
CA GLN A 116 10.29 -11.42 -4.65
C GLN A 116 9.60 -11.77 -3.34
N THR A 117 8.94 -12.91 -3.31
CA THR A 117 8.40 -13.51 -2.09
C THR A 117 8.81 -14.98 -1.98
N ASP A 118 8.92 -15.49 -0.77
CA ASP A 118 9.17 -16.91 -0.46
C ASP A 118 7.89 -17.67 -0.06
N ARG A 119 6.73 -16.98 -0.09
CA ARG A 119 5.44 -17.52 0.35
C ARG A 119 4.28 -16.94 -0.44
N ILE A 120 3.12 -17.60 -0.39
CA ILE A 120 1.87 -17.17 -1.02
C ILE A 120 0.78 -16.84 0.01
N HIS A 121 1.01 -17.18 1.28
CA HIS A 121 0.15 -16.88 2.41
C HIS A 121 0.93 -16.16 3.49
N ASN A 122 0.23 -15.43 4.37
CA ASN A 122 0.84 -14.82 5.53
C ASN A 122 1.38 -15.91 6.47
N SER A 123 2.64 -15.77 6.87
CA SER A 123 3.25 -16.62 7.90
C SER A 123 4.39 -15.86 8.58
N THR A 124 4.70 -16.25 9.82
CA THR A 124 5.79 -15.68 10.61
C THR A 124 7.12 -16.39 10.43
N ASP A 125 7.28 -17.23 9.42
CA ASP A 125 8.55 -17.83 9.04
C ASP A 125 9.59 -16.75 8.71
N ILE A 126 10.81 -16.93 9.21
CA ILE A 126 11.89 -15.96 8.99
C ILE A 126 12.35 -16.02 7.53
N ALA A 127 12.23 -14.91 6.84
CA ALA A 127 12.69 -14.74 5.47
C ALA A 127 14.21 -14.50 5.43
N THR A 128 14.86 -15.04 4.40
CA THR A 128 16.31 -14.90 4.18
C THR A 128 16.66 -14.20 2.85
N MET A 129 15.65 -13.76 2.13
CA MET A 129 15.82 -13.07 0.85
C MET A 129 16.67 -11.80 0.99
N PRO A 130 17.51 -11.47 0.01
CA PRO A 130 18.19 -10.18 -0.03
C PRO A 130 17.15 -9.07 -0.21
N THR A 131 17.45 -7.90 0.34
CA THR A 131 16.54 -6.74 0.28
C THR A 131 17.22 -5.51 -0.29
N ILE A 132 16.43 -4.51 -0.59
CA ILE A 132 16.92 -3.18 -0.99
C ILE A 132 17.78 -2.55 0.14
N TRP A 133 17.49 -2.88 1.41
CA TRP A 133 18.27 -2.41 2.55
C TRP A 133 19.70 -2.90 2.52
N ASP A 134 19.92 -4.16 2.10
CA ASP A 134 21.27 -4.71 1.91
C ASP A 134 22.03 -3.98 0.81
N ARG A 135 21.34 -3.66 -0.30
CA ARG A 135 21.92 -2.91 -1.42
C ARG A 135 22.33 -1.50 -1.01
N LEU A 136 21.44 -0.81 -0.28
CA LEU A 136 21.70 0.54 0.22
C LEU A 136 22.85 0.56 1.22
N ALA A 137 22.88 -0.37 2.16
CA ALA A 137 23.98 -0.53 3.12
C ALA A 137 25.32 -0.78 2.41
N GLY A 138 25.37 -1.71 1.47
CA GLY A 138 26.56 -2.03 0.70
C GLY A 138 27.09 -0.85 -0.13
N LYS A 139 26.24 0.12 -0.46
CA LYS A 139 26.60 1.34 -1.19
C LYS A 139 26.87 2.54 -0.28
N GLY A 140 26.67 2.40 1.02
CA GLY A 140 26.81 3.50 1.99
C GLY A 140 25.73 4.59 1.86
N VAL A 141 24.56 4.26 1.30
CA VAL A 141 23.42 5.17 1.21
C VAL A 141 22.64 5.13 2.51
N SER A 142 22.39 6.29 3.13
CA SER A 142 21.62 6.36 4.37
C SER A 142 20.18 5.90 4.15
N HIS A 143 19.68 5.05 5.03
CA HIS A 143 18.35 4.48 4.93
C HIS A 143 17.77 4.17 6.31
N ALA A 144 16.46 4.17 6.42
CA ALA A 144 15.75 3.75 7.61
C ALA A 144 14.36 3.20 7.26
N TYR A 145 13.89 2.29 8.10
CA TYR A 145 12.53 1.80 8.14
C TYR A 145 11.83 2.36 9.38
N TYR A 146 10.71 3.03 9.17
CA TYR A 146 9.88 3.59 10.25
C TYR A 146 8.56 2.82 10.34
N TYR A 147 8.01 2.74 11.55
CA TYR A 147 6.73 2.06 11.78
C TYR A 147 6.02 2.66 12.99
N VAL A 148 4.70 2.48 13.03
CA VAL A 148 3.88 2.97 14.14
C VAL A 148 3.88 1.97 15.30
N ASP A 149 3.53 0.71 15.06
CA ASP A 149 3.33 -0.27 16.14
C ASP A 149 4.00 -1.63 15.90
N VAL A 150 3.87 -2.26 14.74
CA VAL A 150 4.47 -3.55 14.40
C VAL A 150 5.38 -3.43 13.18
N PRO A 151 6.67 -3.80 13.32
CA PRO A 151 7.60 -3.70 12.20
C PRO A 151 7.49 -4.93 11.29
N PHE A 152 7.09 -4.75 10.02
CA PHE A 152 7.08 -5.83 9.03
C PHE A 152 8.48 -6.47 8.86
N LEU A 153 9.54 -5.67 8.96
CA LEU A 153 10.92 -6.19 8.81
C LEU A 153 11.34 -7.17 9.91
N ALA A 154 10.53 -7.35 10.96
CA ALA A 154 10.76 -8.43 11.95
C ALA A 154 10.65 -9.83 11.32
N LEU A 155 9.99 -9.97 10.16
CA LEU A 155 10.01 -11.21 9.38
C LEU A 155 11.39 -11.58 8.81
N TYR A 156 12.38 -10.69 8.92
CA TYR A 156 13.81 -10.99 8.66
C TYR A 156 14.60 -11.22 9.95
N GLY A 157 13.92 -11.56 11.05
CA GLY A 157 14.53 -11.76 12.37
C GLY A 157 15.09 -10.46 12.95
N THR A 158 16.36 -10.46 13.36
CA THR A 158 17.03 -9.30 13.95
C THR A 158 17.78 -8.43 12.93
N LYS A 159 17.77 -8.82 11.66
CA LYS A 159 18.68 -8.28 10.63
C LYS A 159 18.60 -6.76 10.46
N TYR A 160 17.43 -6.17 10.66
CA TYR A 160 17.17 -4.75 10.38
C TYR A 160 16.78 -3.94 11.62
N LEU A 161 17.11 -4.42 12.82
CA LEU A 161 16.86 -3.70 14.07
C LEU A 161 17.52 -2.31 14.10
N ASP A 162 18.75 -2.22 13.62
CA ASP A 162 19.59 -1.02 13.67
C ASP A 162 19.11 0.11 12.74
N ILE A 163 18.41 -0.23 11.66
CA ILE A 163 17.85 0.76 10.72
C ILE A 163 16.39 1.10 11.04
N SER A 164 15.79 0.43 12.03
CA SER A 164 14.35 0.54 12.32
C SER A 164 14.08 1.56 13.40
N ARG A 165 13.10 2.42 13.17
CA ARG A 165 12.77 3.59 14.00
C ARG A 165 11.26 3.73 14.15
N THR A 166 10.84 4.45 15.18
CA THR A 166 9.42 4.71 15.45
C THR A 166 8.86 5.85 14.60
N TRP A 167 7.55 5.91 14.46
CA TRP A 167 6.82 7.07 13.90
C TRP A 167 7.19 8.39 14.56
N ALA A 168 7.34 8.40 15.89
CA ALA A 168 7.77 9.59 16.62
C ALA A 168 9.14 10.09 16.12
N GLN A 169 10.08 9.18 15.86
CA GLN A 169 11.39 9.52 15.31
C GLN A 169 11.29 10.03 13.87
N PHE A 170 10.38 9.46 13.04
CA PHE A 170 10.13 9.99 11.70
C PHE A 170 9.74 11.48 11.72
N LYS A 171 8.82 11.85 12.61
CA LYS A 171 8.41 13.25 12.75
C LYS A 171 9.57 14.17 13.14
N VAL A 172 10.42 13.72 14.06
CA VAL A 172 11.63 14.46 14.47
C VAL A 172 12.61 14.60 13.31
N ASP A 173 12.89 13.50 12.60
CA ASP A 173 13.84 13.50 11.47
C ASP A 173 13.33 14.35 10.31
N ALA A 174 12.03 14.33 10.02
CA ALA A 174 11.40 15.16 9.00
C ALA A 174 11.50 16.64 9.35
N ALA A 175 11.15 17.02 10.57
CA ALA A 175 11.20 18.42 11.04
C ALA A 175 12.63 18.98 11.07
N ALA A 176 13.61 18.12 11.38
CA ALA A 176 15.03 18.51 11.38
C ALA A 176 15.67 18.46 9.97
N GLY A 177 14.99 17.93 8.95
CA GLY A 177 15.56 17.71 7.62
C GLY A 177 16.63 16.64 7.58
N THR A 178 16.59 15.69 8.50
CA THR A 178 17.56 14.60 8.68
C THR A 178 17.02 13.22 8.29
N LEU A 179 15.87 13.17 7.59
CA LEU A 179 15.38 11.92 7.02
C LEU A 179 16.48 11.27 6.17
N PRO A 180 16.73 9.96 6.33
CA PRO A 180 17.67 9.24 5.47
C PRO A 180 17.30 9.34 3.99
N ALA A 181 18.28 9.09 3.14
CA ALA A 181 18.13 9.18 1.69
C ALA A 181 17.04 8.23 1.14
N VAL A 182 16.83 7.09 1.80
CA VAL A 182 15.69 6.20 1.57
C VAL A 182 15.03 5.93 2.92
N SER A 183 13.76 6.31 3.01
CA SER A 183 12.93 6.12 4.21
C SER A 183 11.66 5.40 3.82
N PHE A 184 11.33 4.31 4.50
CA PHE A 184 10.06 3.60 4.37
C PHE A 184 9.28 3.79 5.66
N LEU A 185 7.97 3.93 5.57
CA LEU A 185 7.11 4.15 6.73
C LEU A 185 5.85 3.31 6.64
N ASP A 186 5.60 2.54 7.70
CA ASP A 186 4.39 1.77 7.90
C ASP A 186 3.41 2.42 8.89
N PRO A 187 2.10 2.31 8.66
CA PRO A 187 1.05 2.80 9.54
C PRO A 187 0.87 1.94 10.80
N LYS A 188 -0.18 2.22 11.56
CA LYS A 188 -0.66 1.35 12.63
C LYS A 188 -1.40 0.15 12.01
N PHE A 189 -0.97 -1.07 12.35
CA PHE A 189 -1.59 -2.31 11.88
C PHE A 189 -2.40 -3.03 12.97
N LEU A 190 -1.98 -2.95 14.23
CA LEU A 190 -2.70 -3.64 15.30
C LEU A 190 -4.14 -3.17 15.41
N ASP A 191 -4.98 -4.13 15.79
CA ASP A 191 -6.41 -3.92 15.99
C ASP A 191 -7.21 -3.71 14.68
N GLU A 192 -6.70 -4.19 13.54
CA GLU A 192 -7.42 -4.26 12.26
C GLU A 192 -8.82 -4.85 12.44
N GLY A 193 -8.91 -6.06 13.00
CA GLY A 193 -10.16 -6.76 13.20
C GLY A 193 -11.17 -6.04 14.07
N SER A 194 -10.72 -5.09 14.90
CA SER A 194 -11.60 -4.20 15.67
C SER A 194 -11.85 -2.86 14.98
N GLY A 195 -11.28 -2.65 13.79
CA GLY A 195 -11.47 -1.43 13.00
C GLY A 195 -10.68 -0.22 13.50
N SER A 196 -9.69 -0.38 14.37
CA SER A 196 -8.94 0.72 14.96
C SER A 196 -7.50 0.85 14.47
N SER A 197 -7.11 0.14 13.41
CA SER A 197 -5.85 0.37 12.68
C SER A 197 -5.92 1.64 11.80
N ALA A 198 -4.81 1.97 11.14
CA ALA A 198 -4.71 3.15 10.27
C ALA A 198 -4.11 2.80 8.91
N ASP A 199 -4.29 1.57 8.45
CA ASP A 199 -3.76 0.97 7.24
C ASP A 199 -4.77 0.86 6.10
N ASP A 200 -6.02 1.27 6.35
CA ASP A 200 -7.16 1.13 5.43
C ASP A 200 -7.52 -0.34 5.11
N HIS A 201 -7.12 -1.31 5.95
CA HIS A 201 -7.63 -2.68 5.86
C HIS A 201 -9.17 -2.69 5.98
N PRO A 202 -9.90 -3.61 5.32
CA PRO A 202 -11.36 -3.53 5.15
C PRO A 202 -12.21 -3.26 6.38
N HIS A 203 -11.80 -3.63 7.57
CA HIS A 203 -12.51 -3.30 8.82
C HIS A 203 -12.01 -2.02 9.48
N ALA A 204 -10.84 -1.50 9.08
CA ALA A 204 -10.33 -0.25 9.61
C ALA A 204 -11.22 0.93 9.21
N ASP A 205 -11.30 1.91 10.08
CA ASP A 205 -11.89 3.20 9.74
C ASP A 205 -10.99 3.94 8.75
N ILE A 206 -11.38 4.01 7.48
CA ILE A 206 -10.56 4.65 6.44
C ILE A 206 -10.20 6.10 6.76
N ARG A 207 -10.96 6.78 7.63
CA ARG A 207 -10.62 8.14 8.06
C ARG A 207 -9.34 8.16 8.88
N ALA A 208 -9.03 7.07 9.60
CA ALA A 208 -7.78 6.95 10.35
C ALA A 208 -6.57 6.87 9.42
N GLY A 209 -6.63 6.06 8.36
CA GLY A 209 -5.59 6.02 7.33
C GLY A 209 -5.45 7.35 6.58
N GLN A 210 -6.57 8.00 6.24
CA GLN A 210 -6.54 9.31 5.59
C GLN A 210 -5.88 10.38 6.49
N SER A 211 -6.16 10.37 7.80
CA SER A 211 -5.51 11.24 8.77
C SER A 211 -4.01 10.96 8.87
N PHE A 212 -3.63 9.69 8.98
CA PHE A 212 -2.22 9.28 9.01
C PHE A 212 -1.47 9.72 7.75
N LEU A 213 -2.03 9.52 6.56
CA LEU A 213 -1.43 9.96 5.30
C LEU A 213 -1.26 11.48 5.25
N ASN A 214 -2.22 12.23 5.78
CA ASN A 214 -2.10 13.70 5.89
C ASN A 214 -0.97 14.11 6.84
N ASP A 215 -0.83 13.44 7.98
CA ASP A 215 0.26 13.70 8.93
C ASP A 215 1.64 13.43 8.30
N VAL A 216 1.78 12.34 7.54
CA VAL A 216 3.00 12.03 6.79
C VAL A 216 3.28 13.09 5.74
N TYR A 217 2.26 13.46 4.98
CA TYR A 217 2.35 14.49 3.95
C TYR A 217 2.79 15.83 4.55
N GLU A 218 2.19 16.24 5.65
CA GLU A 218 2.53 17.50 6.32
C GLU A 218 3.94 17.49 6.90
N ALA A 219 4.36 16.38 7.52
CA ALA A 219 5.70 16.24 8.05
C ALA A 219 6.75 16.35 6.95
N VAL A 220 6.52 15.70 5.81
CA VAL A 220 7.46 15.71 4.68
C VAL A 220 7.48 17.06 3.97
N THR A 221 6.32 17.60 3.63
CA THR A 221 6.21 18.85 2.84
C THR A 221 6.52 20.09 3.64
N GLY A 222 6.40 20.04 4.96
CA GLY A 222 6.77 21.11 5.88
C GLY A 222 8.23 21.10 6.32
N GLY A 223 8.93 20.00 6.06
CA GLY A 223 10.33 19.84 6.49
C GLY A 223 11.34 20.51 5.56
N PRO A 224 12.56 20.82 6.05
CA PRO A 224 13.62 21.45 5.25
C PRO A 224 14.11 20.59 4.08
N GLY A 225 13.80 19.29 4.08
CA GLY A 225 14.15 18.36 3.02
C GLY A 225 13.23 18.38 1.80
N TRP A 226 12.11 19.12 1.86
CA TRP A 226 11.04 19.05 0.87
C TRP A 226 11.52 19.25 -0.58
N GLU A 227 12.36 20.24 -0.84
CA GLU A 227 12.83 20.57 -2.20
C GLU A 227 13.44 19.37 -2.95
N ARG A 228 14.00 18.39 -2.23
CA ARG A 228 14.70 17.22 -2.77
C ARG A 228 14.03 15.90 -2.44
N THR A 229 12.76 15.92 -2.02
CA THR A 229 12.02 14.73 -1.59
C THR A 229 11.03 14.26 -2.65
N ALA A 230 10.93 12.96 -2.80
CA ALA A 230 9.85 12.27 -3.48
C ALA A 230 9.18 11.32 -2.47
N LEU A 231 7.91 11.59 -2.16
CA LEU A 231 7.07 10.71 -1.35
C LEU A 231 6.19 9.88 -2.29
N VAL A 232 6.33 8.57 -2.22
CA VAL A 232 5.44 7.62 -2.90
C VAL A 232 4.48 7.06 -1.86
N VAL A 233 3.19 7.20 -2.09
CA VAL A 233 2.15 6.57 -1.29
C VAL A 233 1.57 5.42 -2.10
N ASN A 234 1.56 4.22 -1.55
CA ASN A 234 0.95 3.04 -2.16
C ASN A 234 0.42 2.10 -1.09
N TYR A 235 -0.44 1.17 -1.50
CA TYR A 235 -0.92 0.07 -0.67
C TYR A 235 -0.27 -1.22 -1.14
N ASP A 236 -0.15 -2.19 -0.25
CA ASP A 236 0.49 -3.47 -0.51
C ASP A 236 -0.37 -4.38 -1.41
N GLU A 237 -1.70 -4.42 -1.20
CA GLU A 237 -2.60 -5.21 -2.04
C GLU A 237 -3.99 -4.56 -2.13
N TRP A 238 -4.98 -5.24 -2.74
CA TRP A 238 -6.27 -4.65 -3.16
C TRP A 238 -7.40 -4.76 -2.12
N GLY A 239 -7.16 -5.39 -0.95
CA GLY A 239 -8.15 -5.56 0.12
C GLY A 239 -9.39 -6.37 -0.28
N GLY A 240 -9.30 -7.24 -1.30
CA GLY A 240 -10.44 -8.02 -1.77
C GLY A 240 -11.51 -7.24 -2.54
N PHE A 241 -11.35 -5.92 -2.71
CA PHE A 241 -12.32 -5.07 -3.41
C PHE A 241 -12.20 -5.16 -4.93
N PHE A 242 -13.34 -4.96 -5.59
CA PHE A 242 -13.48 -5.10 -7.03
C PHE A 242 -12.59 -4.18 -7.87
N ASP A 243 -12.15 -4.70 -9.00
CA ASP A 243 -11.51 -3.95 -10.08
C ASP A 243 -11.98 -4.50 -11.43
N HIS A 244 -12.13 -3.63 -12.43
CA HIS A 244 -12.49 -4.03 -13.78
C HIS A 244 -11.27 -4.26 -14.67
N VAL A 245 -10.08 -3.91 -14.21
CA VAL A 245 -8.83 -4.05 -14.97
C VAL A 245 -8.12 -5.35 -14.56
N PRO A 246 -7.98 -6.31 -15.48
CA PRO A 246 -7.27 -7.53 -15.18
C PRO A 246 -5.77 -7.27 -14.94
N PRO A 247 -5.20 -7.85 -13.88
CA PRO A 247 -3.76 -7.78 -13.65
C PRO A 247 -2.98 -8.52 -14.75
N THR A 248 -1.76 -8.06 -14.96
CA THR A 248 -0.83 -8.61 -15.95
C THR A 248 0.29 -9.41 -15.28
N THR A 249 0.93 -10.30 -16.03
CA THR A 249 2.12 -11.00 -15.55
C THR A 249 3.39 -10.14 -15.62
N ALA A 250 4.38 -10.50 -14.82
CA ALA A 250 5.72 -9.93 -14.85
C ALA A 250 6.76 -11.05 -14.68
N PRO A 251 8.03 -10.82 -15.08
CA PRO A 251 9.11 -11.74 -14.71
C PRO A 251 9.15 -11.96 -13.21
N ASP A 252 9.59 -13.15 -12.78
CA ASP A 252 9.65 -13.51 -11.37
C ASP A 252 10.91 -14.31 -11.08
N ALA A 253 11.40 -14.24 -9.84
CA ALA A 253 12.52 -15.03 -9.34
C ALA A 253 12.15 -16.51 -9.25
N THR A 254 10.89 -16.83 -8.99
CA THR A 254 10.35 -18.19 -8.83
C THR A 254 9.16 -18.44 -9.78
N PRO A 255 9.38 -18.56 -11.09
CA PRO A 255 8.30 -18.61 -12.07
C PRO A 255 7.25 -19.71 -11.85
N GLY A 256 7.62 -20.81 -11.17
CA GLY A 256 6.72 -21.94 -10.90
C GLY A 256 5.78 -21.74 -9.70
N ALA A 257 6.01 -20.73 -8.87
CA ALA A 257 5.23 -20.50 -7.66
C ALA A 257 3.88 -19.78 -7.90
N GLY A 258 3.61 -19.35 -9.14
CA GLY A 258 2.39 -18.59 -9.48
C GLY A 258 2.40 -17.14 -9.01
N THR A 259 3.54 -16.66 -8.49
CA THR A 259 3.72 -15.31 -7.93
C THR A 259 4.02 -14.25 -8.99
N GLY A 260 4.35 -14.64 -10.21
CA GLY A 260 4.60 -13.74 -11.33
C GLY A 260 3.35 -13.02 -11.87
N MET A 261 2.15 -13.42 -11.47
CA MET A 261 0.92 -12.69 -11.76
C MET A 261 0.76 -11.57 -10.75
N ARG A 262 0.68 -10.32 -11.24
CA ARG A 262 0.36 -9.17 -10.39
C ARG A 262 -1.00 -9.32 -9.73
N GLY A 263 -1.22 -8.71 -8.59
CA GLY A 263 -2.54 -8.55 -8.02
C GLY A 263 -3.32 -7.42 -8.69
N PHE A 264 -4.51 -7.12 -8.19
CA PHE A 264 -5.31 -6.01 -8.70
C PHE A 264 -4.69 -4.65 -8.38
N ARG A 265 -5.24 -3.61 -9.00
CA ARG A 265 -4.72 -2.26 -8.81
C ARG A 265 -4.94 -1.75 -7.40
N THR A 266 -3.93 -1.05 -6.92
CA THR A 266 -3.98 -0.31 -5.65
C THR A 266 -3.81 1.18 -5.90
N PRO A 267 -4.36 2.06 -5.06
CA PRO A 267 -4.11 3.50 -5.17
C PRO A 267 -2.62 3.81 -5.02
N ALA A 268 -2.10 4.70 -5.87
CA ALA A 268 -0.72 5.17 -5.73
C ALA A 268 -0.57 6.64 -6.15
N LEU A 269 0.26 7.38 -5.41
CA LEU A 269 0.57 8.78 -5.65
C LEU A 269 2.08 9.03 -5.65
N MET A 270 2.52 9.96 -6.48
CA MET A 270 3.83 10.59 -6.41
C MET A 270 3.68 12.05 -5.96
N VAL A 271 4.20 12.34 -4.77
CA VAL A 271 4.19 13.66 -4.15
C VAL A 271 5.63 14.19 -4.12
N SER A 272 5.92 15.21 -4.91
CA SER A 272 7.28 15.77 -5.03
C SER A 272 7.25 17.17 -5.63
N PRO A 273 8.18 18.06 -5.30
CA PRO A 273 8.38 19.30 -6.06
C PRO A 273 8.67 19.08 -7.55
N ARG A 274 9.09 17.88 -7.91
CA ARG A 274 9.38 17.45 -9.26
C ARG A 274 8.25 16.65 -9.92
N ALA A 275 7.22 16.24 -9.17
CA ALA A 275 6.08 15.52 -9.73
C ALA A 275 5.22 16.45 -10.60
N ARG A 276 4.76 15.93 -11.71
CA ARG A 276 3.78 16.64 -12.56
C ARG A 276 2.49 16.83 -11.80
N ARG A 277 2.00 18.07 -11.77
CA ARG A 277 0.74 18.39 -11.08
C ARG A 277 -0.46 17.96 -11.90
N GLY A 278 -1.47 17.43 -11.20
CA GLY A 278 -2.71 17.00 -11.82
C GLY A 278 -2.52 15.95 -12.92
N HIS A 279 -1.44 15.21 -12.90
CA HIS A 279 -1.09 14.24 -13.94
C HIS A 279 -1.60 12.84 -13.58
N VAL A 280 -2.08 12.11 -14.59
CA VAL A 280 -2.38 10.67 -14.49
C VAL A 280 -1.35 9.90 -15.30
N ALA A 281 -0.66 8.98 -14.66
CA ALA A 281 0.31 8.09 -15.30
C ALA A 281 -0.37 6.75 -15.62
N HIS A 282 -0.40 6.38 -16.91
CA HIS A 282 -1.13 5.21 -17.44
C HIS A 282 -0.25 3.98 -17.67
N SER A 283 1.04 4.07 -17.43
CA SER A 283 1.94 2.93 -17.58
C SER A 283 1.73 1.92 -16.45
N VAL A 284 2.08 0.67 -16.73
CA VAL A 284 1.99 -0.40 -15.72
C VAL A 284 3.15 -0.28 -14.74
N TYR A 285 2.81 -0.14 -13.47
CA TYR A 285 3.73 -0.13 -12.33
C TYR A 285 3.32 -1.17 -11.31
N ASP A 286 4.23 -1.53 -10.45
CA ASP A 286 3.98 -2.30 -9.22
C ASP A 286 5.02 -1.92 -8.14
N HIS A 287 5.03 -2.62 -7.02
CA HIS A 287 5.95 -2.34 -5.90
C HIS A 287 7.41 -2.29 -6.33
N THR A 288 7.79 -3.14 -7.29
CA THR A 288 9.17 -3.17 -7.81
C THR A 288 9.53 -1.97 -8.66
N SER A 289 8.55 -1.18 -9.10
CA SER A 289 8.77 0.11 -9.76
C SER A 289 9.36 1.16 -8.82
N VAL A 290 9.04 1.08 -7.53
CA VAL A 290 9.65 1.90 -6.47
C VAL A 290 11.09 1.47 -6.22
N LEU A 291 11.33 0.16 -6.14
CA LEU A 291 12.70 -0.39 -6.03
C LEU A 291 13.55 0.03 -7.23
N LYS A 292 12.99 -0.05 -8.44
CA LYS A 292 13.64 0.42 -9.67
C LYS A 292 14.05 1.90 -9.62
N MET A 293 13.22 2.76 -9.03
CA MET A 293 13.57 4.17 -8.79
C MET A 293 14.76 4.31 -7.85
N ILE A 294 14.76 3.56 -6.74
CA ILE A 294 15.85 3.57 -5.76
C ILE A 294 17.15 3.06 -6.40
N GLU A 295 17.10 1.95 -7.10
CA GLU A 295 18.24 1.36 -7.83
C GLU A 295 18.83 2.34 -8.84
N TRP A 296 17.98 2.91 -9.67
CA TRP A 296 18.39 3.92 -10.65
C TRP A 296 19.04 5.14 -9.99
N ARG A 297 18.43 5.65 -8.90
CA ARG A 297 18.90 6.87 -8.23
C ARG A 297 20.29 6.68 -7.61
N TRP A 298 20.60 5.50 -7.12
CA TRP A 298 21.82 5.22 -6.36
C TRP A 298 22.82 4.31 -7.10
N GLY A 299 22.49 3.89 -8.31
CA GLY A 299 23.33 2.99 -9.11
C GLY A 299 23.50 1.64 -8.42
N LEU A 300 22.39 1.04 -7.98
CA LEU A 300 22.34 -0.28 -7.34
C LEU A 300 22.01 -1.33 -8.39
N ASP A 301 22.56 -2.54 -8.21
CA ASP A 301 22.16 -3.69 -9.00
C ASP A 301 20.77 -4.17 -8.60
N PRO A 302 19.92 -4.63 -9.53
CA PRO A 302 18.64 -5.21 -9.23
C PRO A 302 18.75 -6.38 -8.25
N LEU A 303 17.68 -6.62 -7.50
CA LEU A 303 17.57 -7.77 -6.59
C LEU A 303 17.23 -9.04 -7.35
N THR A 304 16.33 -8.94 -8.33
CA THR A 304 15.75 -10.08 -9.07
C THR A 304 15.44 -9.71 -10.54
N PRO A 305 15.03 -10.66 -11.39
CA PRO A 305 14.50 -10.33 -12.71
C PRO A 305 13.25 -9.43 -12.66
N ARG A 306 12.52 -9.41 -11.53
CA ARG A 306 11.28 -8.65 -11.37
C ARG A 306 11.53 -7.14 -11.41
N ASP A 307 12.38 -6.63 -10.51
CA ASP A 307 12.75 -5.22 -10.44
C ASP A 307 13.68 -4.81 -11.58
N ALA A 308 14.51 -5.73 -12.08
CA ALA A 308 15.30 -5.49 -13.30
C ALA A 308 14.41 -5.09 -14.49
N ALA A 309 13.27 -5.77 -14.66
CA ALA A 309 12.31 -5.54 -15.75
C ALA A 309 11.25 -4.48 -15.42
N ALA A 310 11.18 -4.02 -14.17
CA ALA A 310 10.17 -3.06 -13.73
C ALA A 310 10.34 -1.71 -14.41
N ARG A 311 9.21 -1.05 -14.64
CA ARG A 311 9.19 0.34 -15.10
C ARG A 311 9.60 1.26 -13.95
N ASN A 312 10.47 2.20 -14.23
CA ASN A 312 10.92 3.15 -13.21
C ASN A 312 9.86 4.20 -12.94
N ILE A 313 9.31 4.21 -11.71
CA ILE A 313 8.26 5.16 -11.31
C ILE A 313 8.73 6.63 -11.32
N ALA A 314 10.04 6.88 -11.31
CA ALA A 314 10.62 8.23 -11.42
C ALA A 314 10.37 8.91 -12.78
N GLU A 315 9.86 8.21 -13.79
CA GLU A 315 9.57 8.81 -15.12
C GLU A 315 8.50 9.92 -15.06
N VAL A 316 7.72 9.99 -13.98
CA VAL A 316 6.75 11.07 -13.76
C VAL A 316 7.36 12.33 -13.14
N LEU A 317 8.63 12.29 -12.75
CA LEU A 317 9.35 13.43 -12.21
C LEU A 317 9.94 14.27 -13.36
N ASP A 318 9.74 15.57 -13.29
CA ASP A 318 10.30 16.53 -14.25
C ASP A 318 11.59 17.15 -13.69
N PHE A 319 12.72 16.75 -14.23
CA PHE A 319 14.03 17.29 -13.91
C PHE A 319 14.47 18.40 -14.88
N GLY A 320 13.71 18.68 -15.93
CA GLY A 320 14.00 19.73 -16.92
C GLY A 320 13.53 21.12 -16.46
N SER A 321 12.58 21.17 -15.55
CA SER A 321 12.00 22.41 -15.00
C SER A 321 12.50 22.69 -13.57
N ALA A 322 12.33 23.93 -13.10
CA ALA A 322 12.55 24.25 -11.70
C ALA A 322 11.54 23.49 -10.80
N PRO A 323 11.95 23.09 -9.57
CA PRO A 323 11.03 22.40 -8.68
C PRO A 323 9.88 23.33 -8.25
N ASN A 324 8.66 22.83 -8.27
CA ASN A 324 7.49 23.53 -7.73
C ASN A 324 7.31 23.18 -6.25
N LEU A 325 7.72 24.07 -5.38
CA LEU A 325 7.69 23.86 -3.92
C LEU A 325 6.29 23.97 -3.32
N ALA A 326 5.27 24.39 -4.08
CA ALA A 326 3.91 24.49 -3.57
C ALA A 326 3.39 23.11 -3.12
N ALA A 327 2.98 23.05 -1.87
CA ALA A 327 2.36 21.88 -1.23
C ALA A 327 1.14 22.37 -0.45
N PRO A 328 -0.07 22.25 -1.00
CA PRO A 328 -1.28 22.69 -0.32
C PRO A 328 -1.48 22.00 1.02
N ARG A 329 -2.08 22.70 1.96
CA ARG A 329 -2.59 22.12 3.20
C ARG A 329 -4.07 21.88 3.04
N TRP A 330 -4.52 20.75 3.53
CA TRP A 330 -5.93 20.37 3.51
C TRP A 330 -6.42 20.20 4.94
N ASP A 331 -7.69 20.51 5.15
CA ASP A 331 -8.34 20.28 6.43
C ASP A 331 -8.80 18.82 6.49
N VAL A 332 -7.89 17.94 6.91
CA VAL A 332 -8.18 16.52 7.14
C VAL A 332 -8.34 16.33 8.64
N PRO A 333 -9.55 16.09 9.13
CA PRO A 333 -9.76 15.93 10.56
C PRO A 333 -8.95 14.75 11.12
N PRO A 334 -8.35 14.88 12.32
CA PRO A 334 -7.80 13.73 13.01
C PRO A 334 -8.94 12.73 13.26
N ALA A 335 -8.75 11.51 12.79
CA ALA A 335 -9.76 10.48 12.98
C ALA A 335 -9.61 9.84 14.35
N VAL A 336 -10.73 9.68 15.01
CA VAL A 336 -10.84 8.83 16.20
C VAL A 336 -11.59 7.56 15.75
N SER A 337 -10.83 6.49 15.50
CA SER A 337 -11.45 5.20 15.19
C SER A 337 -12.27 4.73 16.37
N VAL A 338 -13.52 4.37 16.10
CA VAL A 338 -14.39 3.71 17.07
C VAL A 338 -14.27 2.21 16.80
N PRO A 339 -13.81 1.40 17.76
CA PRO A 339 -13.73 -0.05 17.56
C PRO A 339 -15.08 -0.63 17.16
N CYS A 340 -15.05 -1.61 16.26
CA CYS A 340 -16.22 -2.44 15.95
C CYS A 340 -16.77 -3.07 17.21
N GLY A 341 -18.10 -3.22 17.31
CA GLY A 341 -18.71 -3.99 18.39
C GLY A 341 -18.34 -5.49 18.30
N PRO A 342 -18.60 -6.27 19.36
CA PRO A 342 -18.19 -7.68 19.40
C PRO A 342 -18.71 -8.53 18.23
N GLU A 343 -19.86 -8.17 17.68
CA GLU A 343 -20.48 -8.89 16.55
C GLU A 343 -19.82 -8.56 15.19
N GLY A 344 -19.10 -7.44 15.10
CA GLY A 344 -18.40 -6.98 13.89
C GLY A 344 -16.88 -7.11 13.97
N THR A 345 -16.37 -7.77 15.01
CA THR A 345 -14.92 -7.93 15.18
C THR A 345 -14.46 -9.23 14.52
N ALA A 346 -13.53 -9.11 13.58
CA ALA A 346 -12.85 -10.26 12.99
C ALA A 346 -11.62 -10.66 13.82
N ASP A 347 -11.29 -11.95 13.83
CA ASP A 347 -10.14 -12.47 14.55
C ASP A 347 -8.91 -12.55 13.65
N TYR A 348 -8.31 -11.39 13.38
CA TYR A 348 -7.05 -11.33 12.63
C TYR A 348 -5.87 -11.63 13.56
N THR A 349 -5.10 -12.65 13.21
CA THR A 349 -3.95 -13.07 14.03
C THR A 349 -2.61 -12.61 13.50
N ASP A 350 -2.50 -12.32 12.21
CA ASP A 350 -1.24 -12.11 11.52
C ASP A 350 -0.35 -11.03 12.16
N TRP A 351 -0.92 -9.86 12.41
CA TRP A 351 -0.17 -8.78 13.06
C TRP A 351 0.10 -9.05 14.54
N ARG A 352 -0.76 -9.79 15.24
CA ARG A 352 -0.51 -10.23 16.62
C ARG A 352 0.62 -11.25 16.67
N ASP A 353 0.64 -12.20 15.73
CA ASP A 353 1.69 -13.20 15.60
C ASP A 353 3.02 -12.55 15.22
N LEU A 354 3.00 -11.60 14.30
CA LEU A 354 4.19 -10.80 13.97
C LEU A 354 4.67 -9.96 15.13
N LYS A 355 3.76 -9.37 15.92
CA LYS A 355 4.11 -8.66 17.16
C LYS A 355 4.80 -9.57 18.17
N ALA A 356 4.30 -10.80 18.34
CA ALA A 356 4.91 -11.79 19.22
C ALA A 356 6.32 -12.17 18.74
N LEU A 357 6.47 -12.43 17.44
CA LEU A 357 7.78 -12.69 16.81
C LEU A 357 8.73 -11.52 17.02
N ALA A 358 8.30 -10.30 16.70
CA ALA A 358 9.08 -9.08 16.83
C ALA A 358 9.57 -8.88 18.28
N THR A 359 8.65 -9.07 19.24
CA THR A 359 8.98 -8.98 20.67
C THR A 359 10.08 -9.98 21.06
N THR A 360 9.97 -11.22 20.59
CA THR A 360 10.96 -12.28 20.86
C THR A 360 12.34 -11.94 20.29
N HIS A 361 12.39 -11.20 19.19
CA HIS A 361 13.62 -10.75 18.54
C HIS A 361 14.11 -9.37 19.02
N GLY A 362 13.52 -8.80 20.06
CA GLY A 362 13.97 -7.55 20.66
C GLY A 362 13.57 -6.27 19.93
N TRP A 363 12.58 -6.36 19.03
CA TRP A 363 12.03 -5.17 18.40
C TRP A 363 11.18 -4.35 19.38
N ARG A 364 11.15 -3.05 19.18
CA ARG A 364 10.20 -2.19 19.89
C ARG A 364 8.84 -2.34 19.24
N VAL A 365 7.85 -2.82 19.97
CA VAL A 365 6.47 -3.04 19.49
C VAL A 365 5.49 -2.31 20.39
N GLY A 366 4.37 -1.83 19.82
CA GLY A 366 3.39 -1.07 20.57
C GLY A 366 3.86 0.38 20.76
N GLY A 367 3.76 1.18 19.73
CA GLY A 367 4.05 2.62 19.80
C GLY A 367 3.10 3.30 20.79
N VAL A 368 3.67 4.02 21.75
CA VAL A 368 2.93 5.10 22.41
C VAL A 368 2.78 6.18 21.35
N VAL A 369 1.54 6.55 21.07
CA VAL A 369 1.13 7.67 20.21
C VAL A 369 1.81 8.96 20.64
#